data_5bd9bd184e4f97a41dd6a35cb3597441
#
_entry.id   5bd9bd184e4f97a41dd6a35cb3597441
#
_cell.length_a   1.000
_cell.length_b   1.000
_cell.length_c   1.000
_cell.angle_alpha   90.00
_cell.angle_beta   90.00
_cell.angle_gamma   90.00
#
_symmetry.space_group_name_H-M   'P 1'
#
loop_
_entity.id
_entity.type
_entity.pdbx_description
1 polymer ?
#
loop_
_entity_poly.entity_id
_entity_poly.type
_entity_poly.pdbx_seq_one_letter_code
_entity_poly.pdbx_strand_id
1 'polypeptide(L)'
;DFTYNNYTEGDIGNVAEENFNDATTVGFRAALAVDLNDSWTATASVMHQDLESQGVWDHDPTVGDLQVMRLLPDSIDDEWTQYSLKVEGDVAGGTLTFNYGDLDRDYEVDADYSLYSDYYVSGGYVQPYYSCYAAAYGCSDPRTLYEDHANYQRETIELRYASDATKPLRWQAGYYSVDVKNRDDAEWHVLGLADLGMVT
;
A
#
# COMPACT_ATOMS: atom_id res chain seq x y z
N ASP A 1 11.91 1.34 19.99
CA ASP A 1 10.94 0.46 20.67
C ASP A 1 9.60 1.16 20.79
N PHE A 2 8.52 0.50 20.39
CA PHE A 2 7.17 1.04 20.50
C PHE A 2 6.44 0.41 21.67
N THR A 3 5.65 1.21 22.37
CA THR A 3 4.78 0.70 23.44
C THR A 3 3.38 0.57 22.87
N TYR A 4 2.87 -0.63 22.84
CA TYR A 4 1.50 -0.95 22.41
C TYR A 4 0.61 -1.13 23.64
N ASN A 5 -0.54 -0.44 23.64
CA ASN A 5 -1.55 -0.59 24.67
C ASN A 5 -2.73 -1.38 24.08
N ASN A 6 -2.80 -2.67 24.36
CA ASN A 6 -3.91 -3.50 23.93
C ASN A 6 -5.11 -3.31 24.86
N TYR A 7 -6.27 -2.97 24.29
CA TYR A 7 -7.53 -2.92 24.99
C TYR A 7 -8.19 -4.30 24.94
N THR A 8 -8.24 -5.02 26.05
CA THR A 8 -9.07 -6.21 26.18
C THR A 8 -10.37 -5.84 26.88
N GLU A 9 -11.49 -6.39 26.40
CA GLU A 9 -12.84 -6.15 26.92
C GLU A 9 -12.84 -6.32 28.47
N GLY A 10 -13.07 -5.21 29.18
CA GLY A 10 -13.14 -5.14 30.63
C GLY A 10 -11.88 -4.73 31.39
N ASP A 11 -10.74 -4.56 30.71
CA ASP A 11 -9.50 -4.13 31.36
C ASP A 11 -8.73 -3.19 30.41
N ILE A 12 -8.61 -1.91 30.78
CA ILE A 12 -7.66 -0.99 30.12
C ILE A 12 -6.27 -1.34 30.68
N GLY A 13 -5.73 -2.46 30.23
CA GLY A 13 -4.39 -2.89 30.59
C GLY A 13 -3.38 -2.32 29.60
N ASN A 14 -2.39 -1.58 30.10
CA ASN A 14 -1.23 -1.23 29.29
C ASN A 14 -0.41 -2.49 29.04
N VAL A 15 -0.47 -3.03 27.85
CA VAL A 15 0.47 -4.04 27.38
C VAL A 15 1.59 -3.28 26.68
N ALA A 16 2.78 -3.28 27.29
CA ALA A 16 3.98 -2.78 26.62
C ALA A 16 4.50 -3.90 25.73
N GLU A 17 4.53 -3.64 24.43
CA GLU A 17 5.14 -4.51 23.43
C GLU A 17 6.35 -3.80 22.82
N GLU A 18 7.49 -4.48 22.83
CA GLU A 18 8.70 -3.99 22.19
C GLU A 18 8.74 -4.46 20.72
N ASN A 19 9.30 -3.63 19.84
CA ASN A 19 9.39 -3.91 18.40
C ASN A 19 8.02 -4.12 17.71
N PHE A 20 7.05 -3.35 18.13
CA PHE A 20 5.69 -3.41 17.63
C PHE A 20 5.57 -3.13 16.11
N ASN A 21 6.51 -2.40 15.52
CA ASN A 21 6.56 -2.04 14.11
C ASN A 21 7.43 -2.99 13.29
N ASP A 22 7.42 -4.26 13.60
CA ASP A 22 8.17 -5.25 12.85
C ASP A 22 7.66 -5.35 11.40
N ALA A 23 8.58 -5.55 10.46
CA ALA A 23 8.25 -5.69 9.06
C ALA A 23 9.11 -6.78 8.42
N THR A 24 8.47 -7.64 7.65
CA THR A 24 9.12 -8.71 6.89
C THR A 24 8.85 -8.49 5.41
N THR A 25 9.91 -8.48 4.61
CA THR A 25 9.77 -8.41 3.15
C THR A 25 10.47 -9.60 2.52
N VAL A 26 9.74 -10.32 1.68
CA VAL A 26 10.26 -11.43 0.87
C VAL A 26 10.03 -11.11 -0.59
N GLY A 27 11.00 -11.38 -1.44
CA GLY A 27 10.83 -11.15 -2.85
C GLY A 27 11.85 -11.88 -3.71
N PHE A 28 11.56 -11.95 -4.99
CA PHE A 28 12.48 -12.52 -5.98
C PHE A 28 12.40 -11.74 -7.29
N ARG A 29 13.47 -11.86 -8.07
CA ARG A 29 13.53 -11.35 -9.43
C ARG A 29 14.23 -12.37 -10.32
N ALA A 30 13.65 -12.61 -11.50
CA ALA A 30 14.28 -13.39 -12.56
C ALA A 30 14.22 -12.61 -13.87
N ALA A 31 15.26 -12.74 -14.69
CA ALA A 31 15.30 -12.17 -16.04
C ALA A 31 16.03 -13.12 -16.99
N LEU A 32 15.52 -13.21 -18.21
CA LEU A 32 16.10 -13.97 -19.28
C LEU A 32 16.24 -13.08 -20.52
N ALA A 33 17.45 -12.92 -21.00
CA ALA A 33 17.73 -12.25 -22.27
C ALA A 33 18.10 -13.30 -23.33
N VAL A 34 17.55 -13.14 -24.51
CA VAL A 34 17.79 -14.02 -25.67
C VAL A 34 18.10 -13.17 -26.89
N ASP A 35 19.24 -13.39 -27.51
CA ASP A 35 19.55 -12.83 -28.82
C ASP A 35 18.78 -13.63 -29.88
N LEU A 36 17.79 -12.99 -30.49
CA LEU A 36 16.97 -13.59 -31.53
C LEU A 36 17.75 -13.73 -32.86
N ASN A 37 18.64 -12.79 -33.08
CA ASN A 37 19.65 -12.77 -34.14
C ASN A 37 20.70 -11.68 -33.84
N ASP A 38 21.62 -11.40 -34.77
CA ASP A 38 22.71 -10.44 -34.60
C ASP A 38 22.26 -8.99 -34.32
N SER A 39 20.99 -8.67 -34.55
CA SER A 39 20.44 -7.32 -34.45
C SER A 39 19.28 -7.18 -33.46
N TRP A 40 18.76 -8.29 -32.94
CA TRP A 40 17.58 -8.27 -32.08
C TRP A 40 17.77 -9.06 -30.80
N THR A 41 17.44 -8.44 -29.69
CA THR A 41 17.44 -9.06 -28.36
C THR A 41 16.05 -8.93 -27.72
N ALA A 42 15.58 -10.01 -27.13
CA ALA A 42 14.37 -10.01 -26.29
C ALA A 42 14.77 -10.29 -24.84
N THR A 43 14.22 -9.51 -23.92
CA THR A 43 14.39 -9.70 -22.47
C THR A 43 13.04 -9.83 -21.79
N ALA A 44 12.79 -10.97 -21.16
CA ALA A 44 11.64 -11.15 -20.30
C ALA A 44 12.07 -11.11 -18.83
N SER A 45 11.27 -10.51 -17.97
CA SER A 45 11.53 -10.55 -16.53
C SER A 45 10.24 -10.68 -15.72
N VAL A 46 10.40 -11.23 -14.52
CA VAL A 46 9.41 -11.26 -13.47
C VAL A 46 10.02 -10.74 -12.18
N MET A 47 9.26 -9.95 -11.45
CA MET A 47 9.59 -9.49 -10.11
C MET A 47 8.37 -9.66 -9.22
N HIS A 48 8.61 -10.12 -8.01
CA HIS A 48 7.57 -10.33 -7.01
C HIS A 48 8.10 -9.88 -5.66
N GLN A 49 7.22 -9.27 -4.87
CA GLN A 49 7.47 -8.89 -3.49
C GLN A 49 6.21 -9.11 -2.67
N ASP A 50 6.45 -9.58 -1.46
CA ASP A 50 5.48 -9.74 -0.42
C ASP A 50 6.03 -9.05 0.83
N LEU A 51 5.27 -8.08 1.37
CA LEU A 51 5.58 -7.30 2.57
C LEU A 51 4.46 -7.52 3.58
N GLU A 52 4.82 -8.06 4.74
CA GLU A 52 3.98 -8.07 5.94
C GLU A 52 4.58 -7.08 6.96
N SER A 53 3.78 -6.17 7.46
CA SER A 53 4.19 -5.20 8.47
C SER A 53 3.15 -5.09 9.58
N GLN A 54 3.62 -4.96 10.81
CA GLN A 54 2.78 -4.71 11.99
C GLN A 54 3.07 -3.34 12.57
N GLY A 55 2.06 -2.77 13.23
CA GLY A 55 2.18 -1.48 13.88
C GLY A 55 2.32 -0.31 12.92
N VAL A 56 2.72 0.83 13.46
CA VAL A 56 2.87 2.08 12.73
C VAL A 56 4.34 2.53 12.72
N TRP A 57 4.69 3.36 11.75
CA TRP A 57 6.05 3.87 11.56
C TRP A 57 6.24 5.27 12.12
N ASP A 58 5.25 5.80 12.81
CA ASP A 58 5.28 7.06 13.51
C ASP A 58 5.33 6.85 15.03
N HIS A 59 5.57 7.92 15.77
CA HIS A 59 5.56 7.93 17.22
C HIS A 59 4.85 9.19 17.73
N ASP A 60 4.34 9.11 18.96
CA ASP A 60 3.73 10.25 19.64
C ASP A 60 4.68 10.80 20.69
N PRO A 61 5.29 11.99 20.46
CA PRO A 61 6.21 12.60 21.42
C PRO A 61 5.59 12.90 22.79
N THR A 62 4.26 12.92 22.90
CA THR A 62 3.57 13.14 24.17
C THR A 62 3.51 11.88 25.03
N VAL A 63 3.62 10.71 24.40
CA VAL A 63 3.70 9.40 25.08
C VAL A 63 5.13 9.11 25.51
N GLY A 64 6.09 9.32 24.61
CA GLY A 64 7.50 9.09 24.85
C GLY A 64 8.34 9.04 23.58
N ASP A 65 9.66 8.94 23.74
CA ASP A 65 10.57 8.80 22.61
C ASP A 65 10.39 7.42 21.98
N LEU A 66 10.11 7.39 20.66
CA LEU A 66 9.81 6.17 19.90
C LEU A 66 8.67 5.33 20.50
N GLN A 67 7.67 5.99 21.07
CA GLN A 67 6.51 5.33 21.66
C GLN A 67 5.23 5.80 20.99
N VAL A 68 4.25 4.90 20.93
CA VAL A 68 2.90 5.19 20.42
C VAL A 68 1.88 4.47 21.29
N MET A 69 0.67 5.05 21.42
CA MET A 69 -0.47 4.41 22.05
C MET A 69 -1.44 3.93 20.98
N ARG A 70 -1.79 2.65 21.02
CA ARG A 70 -2.81 2.04 20.15
C ARG A 70 -3.83 1.27 20.99
N LEU A 71 -5.07 1.24 20.53
CA LEU A 71 -6.15 0.48 21.12
C LEU A 71 -6.49 -0.79 20.33
N LEU A 72 -6.07 -0.84 19.08
CA LEU A 72 -6.19 -1.98 18.17
C LEU A 72 -4.83 -2.20 17.47
N PRO A 73 -4.53 -3.42 17.03
CA PRO A 73 -3.35 -3.66 16.22
C PRO A 73 -3.47 -2.95 14.86
N ASP A 74 -2.34 -2.51 14.35
CA ASP A 74 -2.19 -2.04 12.98
C ASP A 74 -1.44 -3.10 12.17
N SER A 75 -1.83 -3.33 10.92
CA SER A 75 -1.14 -4.22 9.98
C SER A 75 -1.19 -3.70 8.56
N ILE A 76 -0.19 -4.07 7.78
CA ILE A 76 -0.12 -3.80 6.33
C ILE A 76 0.39 -5.07 5.65
N ASP A 77 -0.38 -5.54 4.67
CA ASP A 77 -0.01 -6.60 3.76
C ASP A 77 0.03 -6.03 2.35
N ASP A 78 1.17 -6.15 1.67
CA ASP A 78 1.42 -5.57 0.35
C ASP A 78 2.12 -6.59 -0.55
N GLU A 79 1.36 -7.25 -1.39
CA GLU A 79 1.85 -8.23 -2.35
C GLU A 79 1.75 -7.69 -3.77
N TRP A 80 2.83 -7.80 -4.54
CA TRP A 80 2.77 -7.44 -5.94
C TRP A 80 3.65 -8.32 -6.82
N THR A 81 3.19 -8.47 -8.06
CA THR A 81 3.92 -9.18 -9.12
C THR A 81 3.97 -8.32 -10.37
N GLN A 82 5.16 -8.18 -10.93
CA GLN A 82 5.37 -7.48 -12.20
C GLN A 82 6.03 -8.39 -13.23
N TYR A 83 5.41 -8.47 -14.38
CA TYR A 83 5.98 -9.07 -15.59
C TYR A 83 6.43 -7.98 -16.54
N SER A 84 7.53 -8.21 -17.26
CA SER A 84 7.94 -7.32 -18.34
C SER A 84 8.56 -8.06 -19.51
N LEU A 85 8.36 -7.48 -20.69
CA LEU A 85 8.98 -7.92 -21.92
C LEU A 85 9.57 -6.70 -22.64
N LYS A 86 10.87 -6.72 -22.89
CA LYS A 86 11.55 -5.75 -23.75
C LYS A 86 12.03 -6.46 -25.02
N VAL A 87 11.75 -5.90 -26.16
CA VAL A 87 12.32 -6.33 -27.44
C VAL A 87 13.01 -5.13 -28.07
N GLU A 88 14.28 -5.28 -28.38
CA GLU A 88 15.10 -4.20 -28.91
C GLU A 88 15.91 -4.68 -30.11
N GLY A 89 15.99 -3.83 -31.10
CA GLY A 89 16.77 -4.19 -32.29
C GLY A 89 17.12 -3.01 -33.19
N ASP A 90 18.08 -3.25 -34.05
CA ASP A 90 18.59 -2.27 -35.02
C ASP A 90 17.68 -2.20 -36.25
N VAL A 91 17.16 -1.01 -36.53
CA VAL A 91 16.29 -0.75 -37.67
C VAL A 91 16.73 0.55 -38.35
N ALA A 92 17.03 0.50 -39.65
CA ALA A 92 17.34 1.68 -40.48
C ALA A 92 18.44 2.60 -39.86
N GLY A 93 19.42 2.01 -39.20
CA GLY A 93 20.53 2.75 -38.57
C GLY A 93 20.23 3.37 -37.24
N GLY A 94 19.06 3.15 -36.69
CA GLY A 94 18.67 3.51 -35.32
C GLY A 94 18.22 2.27 -34.55
N THR A 95 17.70 2.47 -33.35
CA THR A 95 17.25 1.40 -32.47
C THR A 95 15.74 1.50 -32.24
N LEU A 96 15.01 0.41 -32.53
CA LEU A 96 13.63 0.23 -32.19
C LEU A 96 13.51 -0.55 -30.89
N THR A 97 12.76 -0.01 -29.93
CA THR A 97 12.51 -0.64 -28.64
C THR A 97 10.99 -0.79 -28.44
N PHE A 98 10.58 -1.98 -28.11
CA PHE A 98 9.24 -2.29 -27.61
C PHE A 98 9.34 -2.72 -26.15
N ASN A 99 8.52 -2.12 -25.28
CA ASN A 99 8.38 -2.54 -23.90
C ASN A 99 6.92 -2.86 -23.61
N TYR A 100 6.70 -3.97 -22.93
CA TYR A 100 5.44 -4.35 -22.30
C TYR A 100 5.68 -4.56 -20.81
N GLY A 101 4.76 -4.07 -19.98
CA GLY A 101 4.78 -4.29 -18.54
C GLY A 101 3.38 -4.53 -18.03
N ASP A 102 3.25 -5.50 -17.14
CA ASP A 102 2.02 -5.85 -16.44
C ASP A 102 2.33 -5.92 -14.95
N LEU A 103 1.58 -5.18 -14.14
CA LEU A 103 1.71 -5.12 -12.68
C LEU A 103 0.34 -5.42 -12.07
N ASP A 104 0.33 -6.36 -11.14
CA ASP A 104 -0.79 -6.66 -10.25
C ASP A 104 -0.31 -6.49 -8.81
N ARG A 105 -1.06 -5.72 -8.01
CA ARG A 105 -0.75 -5.44 -6.61
C ARG A 105 -2.01 -5.49 -5.79
N ASP A 106 -1.97 -6.30 -4.73
CA ASP A 106 -2.93 -6.33 -3.65
C ASP A 106 -2.33 -5.67 -2.42
N TYR A 107 -3.12 -4.79 -1.79
CA TYR A 107 -2.73 -4.02 -0.63
C TYR A 107 -3.85 -4.03 0.38
N GLU A 108 -3.56 -4.48 1.59
CA GLU A 108 -4.51 -4.58 2.68
C GLU A 108 -3.95 -3.84 3.90
N VAL A 109 -4.79 -3.06 4.56
CA VAL A 109 -4.44 -2.28 5.75
C VAL A 109 -5.51 -2.42 6.80
N ASP A 110 -5.09 -2.81 7.99
CA ASP A 110 -5.84 -2.63 9.22
C ASP A 110 -5.20 -1.50 10.03
N ALA A 111 -5.98 -0.50 10.43
CA ALA A 111 -5.45 0.62 11.17
C ALA A 111 -6.33 1.03 12.34
N ASP A 112 -5.69 1.28 13.48
CA ASP A 112 -6.37 1.84 14.66
C ASP A 112 -6.67 3.32 14.47
N TYR A 113 -7.93 3.64 14.23
CA TYR A 113 -8.43 5.00 14.13
C TYR A 113 -9.16 5.50 15.38
N SER A 114 -9.01 4.80 16.52
CA SER A 114 -9.70 5.14 17.75
C SER A 114 -9.35 6.55 18.24
N LEU A 115 -8.09 6.94 18.23
CA LEU A 115 -7.65 8.29 18.64
C LEU A 115 -8.06 9.37 17.63
N TYR A 116 -8.14 9.04 16.35
CA TYR A 116 -8.66 9.95 15.35
C TYR A 116 -10.14 10.25 15.59
N SER A 117 -10.92 9.22 15.93
CA SER A 117 -12.32 9.36 16.29
C SER A 117 -12.49 10.24 17.55
N ASP A 118 -11.65 10.08 18.57
CA ASP A 118 -11.64 10.92 19.77
C ASP A 118 -11.35 12.40 19.44
N TYR A 119 -10.42 12.67 18.53
CA TYR A 119 -10.12 14.03 18.07
C TYR A 119 -11.35 14.72 17.50
N TYR A 120 -12.15 14.04 16.69
CA TYR A 120 -13.38 14.60 16.14
C TYR A 120 -14.44 14.88 17.19
N VAL A 121 -14.56 14.02 18.19
CA VAL A 121 -15.49 14.25 19.31
C VAL A 121 -15.05 15.43 20.15
N SER A 122 -13.78 15.51 20.51
CA SER A 122 -13.21 16.62 21.30
C SER A 122 -13.29 17.96 20.56
N GLY A 123 -13.27 17.93 19.22
CA GLY A 123 -13.47 19.08 18.33
C GLY A 123 -14.92 19.56 18.18
N GLY A 124 -15.89 18.92 18.86
CA GLY A 124 -17.30 19.28 18.84
C GLY A 124 -18.13 18.63 17.71
N TYR A 125 -17.57 17.71 16.97
CA TYR A 125 -18.30 16.90 15.99
C TYR A 125 -18.99 15.74 16.71
N VAL A 126 -20.09 16.02 17.40
CA VAL A 126 -20.83 15.03 18.18
C VAL A 126 -21.74 14.22 17.26
N GLN A 127 -21.17 13.29 16.50
CA GLN A 127 -21.91 12.34 15.69
C GLN A 127 -21.55 10.91 16.12
N PRO A 128 -22.49 10.04 16.46
CA PRO A 128 -22.21 8.71 16.98
C PRO A 128 -21.41 7.83 16.01
N TYR A 129 -21.54 8.03 14.71
CA TYR A 129 -20.79 7.26 13.70
C TYR A 129 -19.30 7.64 13.58
N TYR A 130 -18.86 8.75 14.19
CA TYR A 130 -17.44 9.08 14.25
C TYR A 130 -16.76 8.51 15.49
N SER A 131 -17.53 8.33 16.56
CA SER A 131 -16.95 7.84 17.80
C SER A 131 -18.02 7.57 18.86
N CYS A 132 -17.79 6.52 19.60
CA CYS A 132 -18.54 6.20 20.81
C CYS A 132 -18.00 6.92 22.07
N TYR A 133 -16.99 7.75 21.97
CA TYR A 133 -16.41 8.47 23.12
C TYR A 133 -17.35 9.49 23.74
N ALA A 134 -18.34 9.97 23.03
CA ALA A 134 -19.29 10.90 23.62
C ALA A 134 -20.14 10.18 24.66
N ALA A 135 -19.93 10.51 25.92
CA ALA A 135 -20.69 9.96 27.06
C ALA A 135 -22.24 10.08 26.88
N ALA A 136 -22.68 10.97 25.99
CA ALA A 136 -24.09 11.14 25.62
C ALA A 136 -24.70 9.95 24.88
N TYR A 137 -23.88 9.09 24.25
CA TYR A 137 -24.36 7.96 23.44
C TYR A 137 -24.28 6.62 24.16
N GLY A 138 -23.50 6.50 25.25
CA GLY A 138 -23.46 5.32 26.10
C GLY A 138 -22.82 4.09 25.44
N CYS A 139 -21.92 4.29 24.48
CA CYS A 139 -21.17 3.19 23.91
C CYS A 139 -20.25 2.53 24.93
N SER A 140 -20.19 1.21 24.92
CA SER A 140 -19.32 0.42 25.78
C SER A 140 -17.89 0.30 25.23
N ASP A 141 -17.73 0.35 23.91
CA ASP A 141 -16.43 0.19 23.24
C ASP A 141 -16.12 1.40 22.33
N PRO A 142 -15.10 2.21 22.66
CA PRO A 142 -14.76 3.39 21.88
C PRO A 142 -13.88 3.09 20.67
N ARG A 143 -13.41 1.87 20.48
CA ARG A 143 -12.44 1.52 19.44
C ARG A 143 -13.03 1.64 18.05
N THR A 144 -12.21 2.12 17.13
CA THR A 144 -12.55 2.25 15.72
C THR A 144 -11.45 1.62 14.89
N LEU A 145 -11.80 0.59 14.13
CA LEU A 145 -10.93 -0.05 13.15
C LEU A 145 -11.23 0.53 11.77
N TYR A 146 -10.20 0.83 11.03
CA TYR A 146 -10.24 1.13 9.60
C TYR A 146 -9.61 -0.04 8.85
N GLU A 147 -10.36 -0.63 7.94
CA GLU A 147 -9.90 -1.69 7.04
C GLU A 147 -9.94 -1.14 5.61
N ASP A 148 -8.85 -1.32 4.87
CA ASP A 148 -8.74 -0.89 3.48
C ASP A 148 -8.16 -2.03 2.65
N HIS A 149 -8.86 -2.39 1.59
CA HIS A 149 -8.43 -3.39 0.63
C HIS A 149 -8.40 -2.78 -0.77
N ALA A 150 -7.20 -2.65 -1.31
CA ALA A 150 -6.97 -2.07 -2.63
C ALA A 150 -6.33 -3.07 -3.59
N ASN A 151 -6.91 -3.23 -4.77
CA ASN A 151 -6.30 -3.94 -5.89
C ASN A 151 -5.92 -2.94 -6.98
N TYR A 152 -4.65 -2.96 -7.38
CA TYR A 152 -4.10 -2.09 -8.40
C TYR A 152 -3.51 -2.90 -9.55
N GLN A 153 -4.05 -2.74 -10.75
CA GLN A 153 -3.56 -3.36 -11.97
C GLN A 153 -3.09 -2.29 -12.96
N ARG A 154 -1.94 -2.52 -13.56
CA ARG A 154 -1.38 -1.59 -14.56
C ARG A 154 -0.76 -2.34 -15.72
N GLU A 155 -1.31 -2.13 -16.90
CA GLU A 155 -0.71 -2.54 -18.18
C GLU A 155 -0.03 -1.34 -18.84
N THR A 156 1.18 -1.54 -19.35
CA THR A 156 1.97 -0.50 -20.00
C THR A 156 2.51 -1.01 -21.32
N ILE A 157 2.36 -0.23 -22.38
CA ILE A 157 2.94 -0.49 -23.69
C ILE A 157 3.73 0.72 -24.14
N GLU A 158 4.97 0.52 -24.54
CA GLU A 158 5.82 1.55 -25.13
C GLU A 158 6.43 1.02 -26.45
N LEU A 159 6.35 1.82 -27.48
CA LEU A 159 7.09 1.62 -28.72
C LEU A 159 7.91 2.88 -28.98
N ARG A 160 9.23 2.75 -29.07
CA ARG A 160 10.16 3.87 -29.22
C ARG A 160 11.17 3.59 -30.30
N TYR A 161 11.43 4.58 -31.16
CA TYR A 161 12.53 4.58 -32.08
C TYR A 161 13.51 5.70 -31.75
N ALA A 162 14.79 5.36 -31.61
CA ALA A 162 15.89 6.30 -31.45
C ALA A 162 16.78 6.30 -32.69
N SER A 163 17.05 7.49 -33.24
CA SER A 163 17.93 7.62 -34.39
C SER A 163 19.38 7.29 -34.03
N ASP A 164 20.20 7.02 -35.06
CA ASP A 164 21.62 6.75 -34.92
C ASP A 164 22.34 7.81 -34.03
N ALA A 165 22.90 7.37 -32.91
CA ALA A 165 23.61 8.25 -31.97
C ALA A 165 24.93 8.82 -32.51
N THR A 166 25.46 8.27 -33.59
CA THR A 166 26.70 8.75 -34.24
C THR A 166 26.46 9.93 -35.19
N LYS A 167 25.20 10.21 -35.53
CA LYS A 167 24.85 11.32 -36.45
C LYS A 167 24.76 12.65 -35.72
N PRO A 168 25.04 13.78 -36.44
CA PRO A 168 24.91 15.13 -35.86
C PRO A 168 23.50 15.46 -35.39
N LEU A 169 22.47 15.00 -36.13
CA LEU A 169 21.06 15.14 -35.73
C LEU A 169 20.60 13.83 -35.06
N ARG A 170 20.26 13.96 -33.79
CA ARG A 170 19.75 12.87 -32.97
C ARG A 170 18.32 13.19 -32.54
N TRP A 171 17.41 12.24 -32.73
CA TRP A 171 16.00 12.39 -32.38
C TRP A 171 15.43 11.06 -31.89
N GLN A 172 14.36 11.14 -31.17
CA GLN A 172 13.60 10.02 -30.65
C GLN A 172 12.13 10.31 -30.87
N ALA A 173 11.38 9.29 -31.26
CA ALA A 173 9.94 9.32 -31.35
C ALA A 173 9.37 8.03 -30.77
N GLY A 174 8.18 8.08 -30.21
CA GLY A 174 7.57 6.91 -29.61
C GLY A 174 6.09 7.07 -29.35
N TYR A 175 5.48 5.93 -29.04
CA TYR A 175 4.12 5.81 -28.54
C TYR A 175 4.16 5.18 -27.17
N TYR A 176 3.36 5.72 -26.26
CA TYR A 176 3.21 5.21 -24.90
C TYR A 176 1.73 5.09 -24.58
N SER A 177 1.33 3.96 -24.00
CA SER A 177 -0.02 3.72 -23.52
C SER A 177 0.05 3.08 -22.14
N VAL A 178 -0.83 3.50 -21.25
CA VAL A 178 -1.03 2.89 -19.95
C VAL A 178 -2.52 2.70 -19.71
N ASP A 179 -2.89 1.52 -19.24
CA ASP A 179 -4.20 1.22 -18.68
C ASP A 179 -4.03 0.92 -17.19
N VAL A 180 -4.85 1.57 -16.37
CA VAL A 180 -4.81 1.40 -14.91
C VAL A 180 -6.21 1.07 -14.42
N LYS A 181 -6.32 0.01 -13.64
CA LYS A 181 -7.50 -0.32 -12.87
C LYS A 181 -7.14 -0.28 -11.40
N ASN A 182 -7.85 0.52 -10.65
CA ASN A 182 -7.75 0.60 -9.20
C ASN A 182 -9.12 0.33 -8.61
N ARG A 183 -9.18 -0.61 -7.70
CA ARG A 183 -10.32 -0.88 -6.86
C ARG A 183 -9.87 -0.67 -5.42
N ASP A 184 -10.67 0.05 -4.67
CA ASP A 184 -10.43 0.43 -3.30
C ASP A 184 -11.74 0.24 -2.53
N ASP A 185 -11.71 -0.63 -1.53
CA ASP A 185 -12.86 -0.94 -0.67
C ASP A 185 -12.43 -0.64 0.77
N ALA A 186 -12.91 0.46 1.33
CA ALA A 186 -12.58 0.90 2.68
C ALA A 186 -13.78 0.81 3.61
N GLU A 187 -13.58 0.24 4.79
CA GLU A 187 -14.61 0.07 5.80
C GLU A 187 -14.18 0.68 7.15
N TRP A 188 -15.15 1.24 7.86
CA TRP A 188 -14.96 1.81 9.19
C TRP A 188 -15.83 1.06 10.20
N HIS A 189 -15.19 0.41 11.15
CA HIS A 189 -15.83 -0.36 12.19
C HIS A 189 -15.74 0.39 13.52
N VAL A 190 -16.79 1.10 13.89
CA VAL A 190 -16.91 1.71 15.22
C VAL A 190 -17.58 0.71 16.15
N LEU A 191 -16.77 -0.01 16.93
CA LEU A 191 -17.18 -1.25 17.60
C LEU A 191 -18.37 -1.07 18.55
N GLY A 192 -18.46 0.06 19.23
CA GLY A 192 -19.58 0.33 20.15
C GLY A 192 -20.89 0.77 19.50
N LEU A 193 -20.96 0.96 18.17
CA LEU A 193 -22.20 1.36 17.50
C LEU A 193 -23.27 0.25 17.55
N ALA A 194 -22.84 -1.00 17.61
CA ALA A 194 -23.77 -2.14 17.73
C ALA A 194 -24.67 -2.02 18.98
N ASP A 195 -24.11 -1.51 20.08
CA ASP A 195 -24.84 -1.33 21.34
C ASP A 195 -25.95 -0.28 21.23
N LEU A 196 -25.83 0.63 20.28
CA LEU A 196 -26.80 1.69 19.99
C LEU A 196 -27.88 1.23 18.99
N GLY A 197 -27.80 0.01 18.46
CA GLY A 197 -28.68 -0.48 17.40
C GLY A 197 -28.55 0.29 16.08
N MET A 198 -27.39 0.92 15.84
CA MET A 198 -27.12 1.74 14.65
C MET A 198 -26.38 0.99 13.56
N VAL A 199 -26.06 -0.28 13.77
CA VAL A 199 -25.41 -1.16 12.79
C VAL A 199 -26.49 -1.96 12.07
N THR A 200 -26.41 -2.00 10.78
CA THR A 200 -27.28 -2.79 9.92
C THR A 200 -26.57 -4.10 9.51
#